data_7faf0105fb07b6c028f03602514b39d9
#
_entry.id   7faf0105fb07b6c028f03602514b39d9
#
_cell.length_a   1.000
_cell.length_b   1.000
_cell.length_c   1.000
_cell.angle_alpha   90.00
_cell.angle_beta   90.00
_cell.angle_gamma   90.00
#
_symmetry.space_group_name_H-M   'P 1'
#
loop_
_entity.id
_entity.type
_entity.pdbx_description
1 polymer ?
#
loop_
_entity_poly.entity_id
_entity_poly.type
_entity_poly.pdbx_seq_one_letter_code
_entity_poly.pdbx_strand_id
1 'polypeptide(L)'
;QGDVGSGKTIVAVLTMLMALDNKYQSALIAPTEILANQHFNAIEELLAPLDVKVSLLTGSSTVAQRRVIHENLENGSLHVLIGTHALFEDKVKFKNLGLAIIDEQHRFGVAQRAKMWMKNKLPPHVLVMTATPIPRTLAMSVYGDLDISVIDELPPGRKMIKTIHRYNSNILAV
;
A
#
# COMPACT_ATOMS: atom_id res chain seq x y z
N GLN A 1 11.66 0.44 -2.55
CA GLN A 1 11.82 -0.54 -1.46
C GLN A 1 12.57 0.07 -0.30
N GLY A 2 12.42 -0.47 0.92
CA GLY A 2 13.11 0.02 2.12
C GLY A 2 12.74 -0.81 3.34
N ASP A 3 13.58 -0.80 4.35
CA ASP A 3 13.39 -1.59 5.57
C ASP A 3 12.10 -1.21 6.34
N VAL A 4 11.70 -2.03 7.31
CA VAL A 4 10.57 -1.72 8.20
C VAL A 4 10.90 -0.44 8.99
N GLY A 5 9.99 0.53 8.98
CA GLY A 5 10.21 1.84 9.62
C GLY A 5 11.02 2.85 8.81
N SER A 6 11.42 2.56 7.56
CA SER A 6 12.21 3.46 6.71
C SER A 6 11.42 4.65 6.12
N GLY A 7 10.14 4.81 6.47
CA GLY A 7 9.31 5.91 5.97
C GLY A 7 8.53 5.63 4.68
N LYS A 8 8.40 4.37 4.23
CA LYS A 8 7.60 4.02 3.04
C LYS A 8 6.18 4.59 3.07
N THR A 9 5.54 4.62 4.24
CA THR A 9 4.18 5.17 4.41
C THR A 9 4.14 6.67 4.12
N ILE A 10 5.16 7.43 4.49
CA ILE A 10 5.25 8.87 4.17
C ILE A 10 5.36 9.07 2.66
N VAL A 11 6.16 8.26 1.96
CA VAL A 11 6.24 8.30 0.49
C VAL A 11 4.86 8.02 -0.13
N ALA A 12 4.13 7.03 0.40
CA ALA A 12 2.77 6.74 -0.04
C ALA A 12 1.84 7.94 0.15
N VAL A 13 1.85 8.58 1.32
CA VAL A 13 1.04 9.78 1.60
C VAL A 13 1.37 10.92 0.67
N LEU A 14 2.64 11.21 0.43
CA LEU A 14 3.05 12.27 -0.48
C LEU A 14 2.58 12.00 -1.92
N THR A 15 2.67 10.76 -2.40
CA THR A 15 2.16 10.40 -3.74
C THR A 15 0.64 10.44 -3.81
N MET A 16 -0.09 10.12 -2.72
CA MET A 16 -1.55 10.30 -2.64
C MET A 16 -1.93 11.79 -2.74
N LEU A 17 -1.21 12.68 -2.05
CA LEU A 17 -1.44 14.11 -2.12
C LEU A 17 -1.18 14.65 -3.54
N MET A 18 -0.12 14.19 -4.20
CA MET A 18 0.13 14.55 -5.61
C MET A 18 -1.01 14.12 -6.53
N ALA A 19 -1.57 12.91 -6.34
CA ALA A 19 -2.72 12.44 -7.10
C ALA A 19 -3.95 13.30 -6.82
N LEU A 20 -4.20 13.63 -5.54
CA LEU A 20 -5.33 14.46 -5.12
C LEU A 20 -5.27 15.88 -5.68
N ASP A 21 -4.11 16.53 -5.68
CA ASP A 21 -3.90 17.86 -6.28
C ASP A 21 -4.26 17.86 -7.78
N ASN A 22 -4.06 16.72 -8.45
CA ASN A 22 -4.45 16.51 -9.85
C ASN A 22 -5.89 15.98 -10.00
N LYS A 23 -6.73 16.02 -8.95
CA LYS A 23 -8.13 15.58 -8.93
C LYS A 23 -8.33 14.09 -9.15
N TYR A 24 -7.35 13.28 -8.80
CA TYR A 24 -7.45 11.82 -8.83
C TYR A 24 -7.66 11.23 -7.44
N GLN A 25 -8.35 10.11 -7.41
CA GLN A 25 -8.49 9.27 -6.22
C GLN A 25 -7.31 8.30 -6.12
N SER A 26 -7.04 7.85 -4.90
CA SER A 26 -5.97 6.88 -4.62
C SER A 26 -6.52 5.64 -3.92
N ALA A 27 -5.91 4.49 -4.19
CA ALA A 27 -6.18 3.23 -3.49
C ALA A 27 -4.91 2.69 -2.86
N LEU A 28 -4.96 2.21 -1.61
CA LEU A 28 -3.89 1.46 -0.97
C LEU A 28 -4.37 0.07 -0.60
N ILE A 29 -3.65 -0.93 -1.09
CA ILE A 29 -3.99 -2.35 -0.90
C ILE A 29 -2.95 -2.98 0.01
N ALA A 30 -3.41 -3.50 1.14
CA ALA A 30 -2.59 -4.25 2.09
C ALA A 30 -2.95 -5.74 2.07
N PRO A 31 -2.00 -6.65 2.34
CA PRO A 31 -2.23 -8.10 2.25
C PRO A 31 -3.14 -8.66 3.36
N THR A 32 -3.25 -7.97 4.49
CA THR A 32 -4.07 -8.40 5.64
C THR A 32 -4.89 -7.25 6.20
N GLU A 33 -5.98 -7.57 6.90
CA GLU A 33 -6.81 -6.58 7.57
C GLU A 33 -6.05 -5.82 8.66
N ILE A 34 -5.12 -6.49 9.35
CA ILE A 34 -4.29 -5.86 10.39
C ILE A 34 -3.44 -4.76 9.77
N LEU A 35 -2.75 -5.04 8.66
CA LEU A 35 -1.94 -4.04 7.96
C LEU A 35 -2.79 -2.94 7.32
N ALA A 36 -3.97 -3.29 6.78
CA ALA A 36 -4.90 -2.30 6.25
C ALA A 36 -5.37 -1.31 7.33
N ASN A 37 -5.69 -1.81 8.54
CA ASN A 37 -6.05 -0.96 9.68
C ASN A 37 -4.87 -0.09 10.14
N GLN A 38 -3.66 -0.64 10.20
CA GLN A 38 -2.45 0.13 10.56
C GLN A 38 -2.20 1.27 9.57
N HIS A 39 -2.29 1.00 8.27
CA HIS A 39 -2.18 2.02 7.25
C HIS A 39 -3.30 3.05 7.34
N PHE A 40 -4.55 2.60 7.56
CA PHE A 40 -5.69 3.50 7.69
C PHE A 40 -5.49 4.49 8.83
N ASN A 41 -5.19 4.03 10.04
CA ASN A 41 -5.01 4.88 11.21
C ASN A 41 -3.86 5.88 11.00
N ALA A 42 -2.70 5.42 10.49
CA ALA A 42 -1.56 6.29 10.27
C ALA A 42 -1.80 7.34 9.18
N ILE A 43 -2.48 6.96 8.09
CA ILE A 43 -2.74 7.86 6.96
C ILE A 43 -3.87 8.83 7.30
N GLU A 44 -4.92 8.38 8.00
CA GLU A 44 -6.01 9.23 8.48
C GLU A 44 -5.47 10.33 9.42
N GLU A 45 -4.61 9.98 10.37
CA GLU A 45 -3.96 10.94 11.29
C GLU A 45 -3.11 11.96 10.52
N LEU A 46 -2.30 11.52 9.56
CA LEU A 46 -1.45 12.40 8.75
C LEU A 46 -2.25 13.34 7.84
N LEU A 47 -3.38 12.88 7.33
CA LEU A 47 -4.21 13.65 6.41
C LEU A 47 -5.33 14.44 7.09
N ALA A 48 -5.60 14.22 8.38
CA ALA A 48 -6.65 14.92 9.15
C ALA A 48 -6.62 16.45 9.02
N PRO A 49 -5.43 17.13 9.00
CA PRO A 49 -5.38 18.58 8.86
C PRO A 49 -5.78 19.10 7.46
N LEU A 50 -5.89 18.22 6.45
CA LEU A 50 -5.99 18.59 5.03
C LEU A 50 -7.40 18.40 4.43
N ASP A 51 -8.43 18.12 5.22
CA ASP A 51 -9.80 17.81 4.76
C ASP A 51 -9.84 16.67 3.70
N VAL A 52 -8.90 15.72 3.78
CA VAL A 52 -8.84 14.57 2.89
C VAL A 52 -9.66 13.43 3.48
N LYS A 53 -10.67 12.95 2.73
CA LYS A 53 -11.51 11.84 3.15
C LYS A 53 -10.86 10.51 2.85
N VAL A 54 -10.61 9.75 3.90
CA VAL A 54 -10.03 8.39 3.87
C VAL A 54 -11.07 7.40 4.36
N SER A 55 -11.13 6.22 3.78
CA SER A 55 -11.99 5.12 4.26
C SER A 55 -11.29 3.78 4.18
N LEU A 56 -11.73 2.84 5.01
CA LEU A 56 -11.23 1.49 5.09
C LEU A 56 -12.27 0.49 4.59
N LEU A 57 -11.88 -0.38 3.64
CA LEU A 57 -12.71 -1.45 3.10
C LEU A 57 -12.00 -2.80 3.23
N THR A 58 -12.55 -3.68 4.08
CA THR A 58 -12.02 -5.02 4.33
C THR A 58 -13.12 -6.07 4.23
N GLY A 59 -12.76 -7.35 4.43
CA GLY A 59 -13.73 -8.44 4.49
C GLY A 59 -14.76 -8.25 5.61
N SER A 60 -14.35 -7.68 6.75
CA SER A 60 -15.20 -7.42 7.94
C SER A 60 -16.11 -6.18 7.82
N SER A 61 -15.98 -5.37 6.78
CA SER A 61 -16.82 -4.19 6.57
C SER A 61 -18.28 -4.58 6.38
N THR A 62 -19.18 -3.93 7.15
CA THR A 62 -20.63 -4.17 7.09
C THR A 62 -21.23 -3.73 5.75
N VAL A 63 -22.42 -4.27 5.41
CA VAL A 63 -23.15 -3.90 4.19
C VAL A 63 -23.44 -2.39 4.14
N ALA A 64 -23.80 -1.79 5.27
CA ALA A 64 -24.08 -0.34 5.35
C ALA A 64 -22.80 0.49 5.08
N GLN A 65 -21.67 0.12 5.70
CA GLN A 65 -20.38 0.76 5.44
C GLN A 65 -19.97 0.65 3.97
N ARG A 66 -20.05 -0.56 3.40
CA ARG A 66 -19.74 -0.80 1.98
C ARG A 66 -20.56 0.09 1.06
N ARG A 67 -21.87 0.22 1.31
CA ARG A 67 -22.74 1.06 0.51
C ARG A 67 -22.28 2.52 0.52
N VAL A 68 -22.04 3.09 1.70
CA VAL A 68 -21.56 4.48 1.84
C VAL A 68 -20.21 4.70 1.14
N ILE A 69 -19.29 3.74 1.30
CA ILE A 69 -17.96 3.80 0.64
C ILE A 69 -18.13 3.79 -0.88
N HIS A 70 -18.96 2.89 -1.43
CA HIS A 70 -19.18 2.79 -2.88
C HIS A 70 -19.80 4.08 -3.44
N GLU A 71 -20.84 4.60 -2.80
CA GLU A 71 -21.48 5.87 -3.19
C GLU A 71 -20.48 7.03 -3.20
N ASN A 72 -19.64 7.15 -2.16
CA ASN A 72 -18.63 8.20 -2.05
C ASN A 72 -17.46 8.03 -3.03
N LEU A 73 -17.10 6.80 -3.42
CA LEU A 73 -16.12 6.56 -4.46
C LEU A 73 -16.65 6.97 -5.84
N GLU A 74 -17.87 6.58 -6.17
CA GLU A 74 -18.47 6.84 -7.48
C GLU A 74 -18.76 8.34 -7.69
N ASN A 75 -19.17 9.06 -6.65
CA ASN A 75 -19.39 10.50 -6.74
C ASN A 75 -18.10 11.33 -6.61
N GLY A 76 -16.99 10.71 -6.14
CA GLY A 76 -15.68 11.33 -6.00
C GLY A 76 -15.48 12.11 -4.70
N SER A 77 -16.39 12.00 -3.73
CA SER A 77 -16.24 12.64 -2.41
C SER A 77 -15.27 11.89 -1.48
N LEU A 78 -14.99 10.62 -1.74
CA LEU A 78 -13.96 9.84 -1.06
C LEU A 78 -12.66 9.93 -1.85
N HIS A 79 -11.60 10.40 -1.23
CA HIS A 79 -10.32 10.68 -1.87
C HIS A 79 -9.36 9.48 -1.84
N VAL A 80 -9.29 8.79 -0.70
CA VAL A 80 -8.38 7.66 -0.49
C VAL A 80 -9.16 6.47 0.04
N LEU A 81 -9.04 5.32 -0.64
CA LEU A 81 -9.57 4.05 -0.16
C LEU A 81 -8.42 3.12 0.23
N ILE A 82 -8.42 2.66 1.48
CA ILE A 82 -7.47 1.68 2.00
C ILE A 82 -8.20 0.37 2.24
N GLY A 83 -7.57 -0.76 2.00
CA GLY A 83 -8.17 -2.04 2.33
C GLY A 83 -7.38 -3.25 1.84
N THR A 84 -8.06 -4.38 1.77
CA THR A 84 -7.49 -5.66 1.38
C THR A 84 -7.95 -6.07 -0.04
N HIS A 85 -7.99 -7.37 -0.31
CA HIS A 85 -8.53 -7.91 -1.56
C HIS A 85 -9.96 -7.43 -1.90
N ALA A 86 -10.72 -6.93 -0.93
CA ALA A 86 -12.04 -6.35 -1.17
C ALA A 86 -12.02 -5.19 -2.19
N LEU A 87 -10.87 -4.49 -2.34
CA LEU A 87 -10.72 -3.43 -3.34
C LEU A 87 -10.75 -3.96 -4.78
N PHE A 88 -10.51 -5.25 -5.00
CA PHE A 88 -10.57 -5.86 -6.34
C PHE A 88 -11.99 -6.28 -6.76
N GLU A 89 -12.97 -6.19 -5.86
CA GLU A 89 -14.36 -6.52 -6.19
C GLU A 89 -14.91 -5.61 -7.30
N ASP A 90 -15.69 -6.14 -8.22
CA ASP A 90 -16.21 -5.40 -9.37
C ASP A 90 -17.18 -4.27 -8.96
N LYS A 91 -17.77 -4.39 -7.76
CA LYS A 91 -18.65 -3.36 -7.16
C LYS A 91 -17.90 -2.11 -6.70
N VAL A 92 -16.58 -2.21 -6.49
CA VAL A 92 -15.74 -1.07 -6.09
C VAL A 92 -15.41 -0.27 -7.35
N LYS A 93 -16.08 0.84 -7.54
CA LYS A 93 -15.91 1.72 -8.71
C LYS A 93 -15.43 3.08 -8.25
N PHE A 94 -14.35 3.54 -8.82
CA PHE A 94 -13.82 4.88 -8.60
C PHE A 94 -14.36 5.83 -9.68
N LYS A 95 -14.59 7.09 -9.32
CA LYS A 95 -14.89 8.13 -10.29
C LYS A 95 -13.68 8.42 -11.18
N ASN A 96 -12.50 8.50 -10.56
CA ASN A 96 -11.26 8.87 -11.24
C ASN A 96 -10.04 8.34 -10.47
N LEU A 97 -9.78 7.03 -10.54
CA LEU A 97 -8.60 6.42 -9.89
C LEU A 97 -7.33 6.79 -10.66
N GLY A 98 -6.39 7.49 -10.03
CA GLY A 98 -5.11 7.86 -10.64
C GLY A 98 -3.91 7.16 -10.05
N LEU A 99 -4.00 6.66 -8.80
CA LEU A 99 -2.90 6.01 -8.10
C LEU A 99 -3.37 4.75 -7.37
N ALA A 100 -2.69 3.65 -7.61
CA ALA A 100 -2.84 2.40 -6.86
C ALA A 100 -1.53 2.08 -6.13
N ILE A 101 -1.58 1.99 -4.80
CA ILE A 101 -0.44 1.62 -3.96
C ILE A 101 -0.63 0.19 -3.49
N ILE A 102 0.37 -0.65 -3.68
CA ILE A 102 0.33 -2.07 -3.30
C ILE A 102 1.44 -2.32 -2.28
N ASP A 103 1.04 -2.63 -1.05
CA ASP A 103 1.99 -3.02 -0.01
C ASP A 103 2.24 -4.53 -0.05
N GLU A 104 3.51 -4.93 0.07
CA GLU A 104 3.95 -6.32 0.04
C GLU A 104 3.39 -7.11 -1.17
N GLN A 105 3.64 -6.60 -2.37
CA GLN A 105 3.12 -7.09 -3.66
C GLN A 105 3.21 -8.61 -3.85
N HIS A 106 4.22 -9.28 -3.30
CA HIS A 106 4.41 -10.73 -3.46
C HIS A 106 3.24 -11.57 -2.93
N ARG A 107 2.35 -10.96 -2.14
CA ARG A 107 1.14 -11.59 -1.60
C ARG A 107 -0.09 -11.48 -2.52
N PHE A 108 0.04 -10.80 -3.66
CA PHE A 108 -1.06 -10.62 -4.62
C PHE A 108 -0.77 -11.28 -5.95
N GLY A 109 -1.75 -12.04 -6.47
CA GLY A 109 -1.66 -12.67 -7.79
C GLY A 109 -1.69 -11.67 -8.96
N VAL A 110 -1.16 -12.07 -10.12
CA VAL A 110 -1.13 -11.27 -11.35
C VAL A 110 -2.54 -10.84 -11.77
N ALA A 111 -3.52 -11.76 -11.69
CA ALA A 111 -4.91 -11.49 -12.07
C ALA A 111 -5.58 -10.43 -11.18
N GLN A 112 -5.25 -10.39 -9.88
CA GLN A 112 -5.78 -9.39 -8.95
C GLN A 112 -5.25 -7.99 -9.29
N ARG A 113 -3.96 -7.88 -9.61
CA ARG A 113 -3.36 -6.60 -10.04
C ARG A 113 -3.96 -6.10 -11.34
N ALA A 114 -4.16 -6.99 -12.32
CA ALA A 114 -4.82 -6.64 -13.59
C ALA A 114 -6.21 -6.03 -13.39
N LYS A 115 -6.99 -6.50 -12.41
CA LYS A 115 -8.29 -5.92 -12.08
C LYS A 115 -8.22 -4.45 -11.64
N MET A 116 -7.15 -4.02 -10.95
CA MET A 116 -6.98 -2.60 -10.58
C MET A 116 -6.76 -1.72 -11.79
N TRP A 117 -6.03 -2.20 -12.78
CA TRP A 117 -5.79 -1.45 -14.03
C TRP A 117 -7.08 -1.20 -14.82
N MET A 118 -8.06 -2.11 -14.69
CA MET A 118 -9.35 -2.00 -15.40
C MET A 118 -10.39 -1.15 -14.65
N LYS A 119 -10.08 -0.64 -13.45
CA LYS A 119 -11.03 0.15 -12.64
C LYS A 119 -11.21 1.59 -13.11
N ASN A 120 -10.44 2.03 -14.07
CA ASN A 120 -10.58 3.36 -14.67
C ASN A 120 -10.41 3.28 -16.20
N LYS A 121 -10.84 4.33 -16.91
CA LYS A 121 -10.67 4.46 -18.38
C LYS A 121 -9.18 4.48 -18.79
N LEU A 122 -8.35 5.13 -17.98
CA LEU A 122 -6.89 5.10 -18.09
C LEU A 122 -6.32 4.29 -16.94
N PRO A 123 -5.32 3.41 -17.17
CA PRO A 123 -4.67 2.68 -16.10
C PRO A 123 -4.10 3.66 -15.04
N PRO A 124 -4.31 3.40 -13.73
CA PRO A 124 -3.71 4.21 -12.69
C PRO A 124 -2.19 4.02 -12.65
N HIS A 125 -1.47 5.01 -12.17
CA HIS A 125 -0.08 4.83 -11.76
C HIS A 125 0.01 3.82 -10.61
N VAL A 126 1.04 2.99 -10.61
CA VAL A 126 1.20 1.95 -9.59
C VAL A 126 2.47 2.19 -8.80
N LEU A 127 2.32 2.31 -7.49
CA LEU A 127 3.42 2.34 -6.52
C LEU A 127 3.44 1.02 -5.74
N VAL A 128 4.53 0.27 -5.87
CA VAL A 128 4.72 -0.95 -5.10
C VAL A 128 5.66 -0.68 -3.94
N MET A 129 5.25 -1.05 -2.74
CA MET A 129 6.06 -0.96 -1.53
C MET A 129 6.44 -2.36 -1.04
N THR A 130 7.66 -2.55 -0.60
CA THR A 130 8.10 -3.79 0.03
C THR A 130 9.26 -3.56 1.00
N ALA A 131 9.27 -4.32 2.09
CA ALA A 131 10.38 -4.37 3.03
C ALA A 131 11.43 -5.43 2.64
N THR A 132 11.07 -6.39 1.78
CA THR A 132 12.03 -7.38 1.29
C THR A 132 12.88 -6.81 0.16
N PRO A 133 14.22 -6.76 0.30
CA PRO A 133 15.08 -6.31 -0.79
C PRO A 133 15.00 -7.30 -1.96
N ILE A 134 14.50 -6.83 -3.10
CA ILE A 134 14.51 -7.59 -4.35
C ILE A 134 15.71 -7.11 -5.15
N PRO A 135 16.66 -7.98 -5.51
CA PRO A 135 17.78 -7.59 -6.37
C PRO A 135 17.27 -6.91 -7.64
N ARG A 136 17.88 -5.78 -8.02
CA ARG A 136 17.45 -4.97 -9.17
C ARG A 136 17.32 -5.78 -10.45
N THR A 137 18.25 -6.69 -10.68
CA THR A 137 18.24 -7.61 -11.83
C THR A 137 17.02 -8.55 -11.84
N LEU A 138 16.63 -9.07 -10.67
CA LEU A 138 15.44 -9.91 -10.53
C LEU A 138 14.16 -9.08 -10.69
N ALA A 139 14.12 -7.88 -10.15
CA ALA A 139 12.98 -7.00 -10.29
C ALA A 139 12.74 -6.60 -11.76
N MET A 140 13.78 -6.28 -12.52
CA MET A 140 13.69 -6.01 -13.96
C MET A 140 13.22 -7.23 -14.76
N SER A 141 13.63 -8.45 -14.38
CA SER A 141 13.21 -9.69 -15.05
C SER A 141 11.76 -10.06 -14.75
N VAL A 142 11.28 -9.78 -13.53
CA VAL A 142 9.94 -10.20 -13.08
C VAL A 142 8.88 -9.13 -13.32
N TYR A 143 9.27 -7.85 -13.31
CA TYR A 143 8.35 -6.70 -13.35
C TYR A 143 8.53 -5.78 -14.57
N GLY A 144 9.51 -6.09 -15.44
CA GLY A 144 9.72 -5.46 -16.76
C GLY A 144 9.88 -3.93 -16.72
N ASP A 145 8.78 -3.23 -16.55
CA ASP A 145 8.67 -1.78 -16.74
C ASP A 145 8.64 -0.97 -15.42
N LEU A 146 9.05 -1.56 -14.27
CA LEU A 146 9.05 -0.83 -13.00
C LEU A 146 10.41 -0.21 -12.69
N ASP A 147 10.43 1.10 -12.48
CA ASP A 147 11.56 1.78 -11.88
C ASP A 147 11.67 1.46 -10.39
N ILE A 148 12.91 1.31 -9.90
CA ILE A 148 13.18 0.94 -8.51
C ILE A 148 13.86 2.09 -7.79
N SER A 149 13.23 2.55 -6.70
CA SER A 149 13.81 3.45 -5.71
C SER A 149 14.06 2.70 -4.40
N VAL A 150 15.20 2.94 -3.77
CA VAL A 150 15.61 2.30 -2.53
C VAL A 150 15.78 3.36 -1.45
N ILE A 151 15.17 3.12 -0.28
CA ILE A 151 15.45 3.85 0.95
C ILE A 151 16.46 3.00 1.71
N ASP A 152 17.73 3.36 1.68
CA ASP A 152 18.86 2.60 2.22
C ASP A 152 19.32 3.08 3.60
N GLU A 153 18.81 4.21 4.09
CA GLU A 153 19.07 4.68 5.43
C GLU A 153 18.27 3.84 6.47
N LEU A 154 18.97 3.45 7.53
CA LEU A 154 18.32 2.78 8.66
C LEU A 154 17.44 3.77 9.44
N PRO A 155 16.28 3.32 9.96
CA PRO A 155 15.46 4.16 10.81
C PRO A 155 16.23 4.70 12.02
N PRO A 156 15.96 5.93 12.47
CA PRO A 156 16.62 6.50 13.65
C PRO A 156 16.51 5.58 14.87
N GLY A 157 17.63 5.34 15.55
CA GLY A 157 17.70 4.50 16.75
C GLY A 157 17.76 2.99 16.49
N ARG A 158 17.70 2.52 15.25
CA ARG A 158 17.87 1.11 14.94
C ARG A 158 19.34 0.70 15.00
N LYS A 159 19.64 -0.25 15.90
CA LYS A 159 20.98 -0.83 16.03
C LYS A 159 21.22 -1.89 14.95
N MET A 160 22.45 -1.99 14.47
CA MET A 160 22.83 -3.07 13.56
C MET A 160 22.63 -4.45 14.22
N ILE A 161 22.01 -5.37 13.50
CA ILE A 161 21.84 -6.75 13.97
C ILE A 161 23.19 -7.45 13.87
N LYS A 162 23.67 -7.98 14.98
CA LYS A 162 24.89 -8.80 15.03
C LYS A 162 24.50 -10.27 14.93
N THR A 163 24.76 -10.89 13.78
CA THR A 163 24.53 -12.32 13.59
C THR A 163 25.76 -13.09 14.06
N ILE A 164 25.59 -14.04 14.97
CA ILE A 164 26.67 -14.88 15.51
C ILE A 164 26.30 -16.34 15.22
N HIS A 165 27.18 -17.05 14.52
CA HIS A 165 27.09 -18.50 14.36
C HIS A 165 27.66 -19.18 15.62
N ARG A 166 26.92 -20.13 16.21
CA ARG A 166 27.38 -20.97 17.34
C ARG A 166 27.02 -22.43 17.11
N TYR A 167 27.84 -23.33 17.61
CA TYR A 167 27.54 -24.75 17.60
C TYR A 167 26.44 -25.09 18.64
N ASN A 168 25.65 -26.13 18.36
CA ASN A 168 24.54 -26.58 19.21
C ASN A 168 24.97 -26.93 20.66
N SER A 169 26.22 -27.34 20.87
CA SER A 169 26.80 -27.61 22.20
C SER A 169 26.84 -26.37 23.10
N ASN A 170 26.65 -25.16 22.58
CA ASN A 170 26.76 -23.89 23.31
C ASN A 170 25.42 -23.14 23.40
N ILE A 171 24.28 -23.82 23.23
CA ILE A 171 22.93 -23.19 23.28
C ILE A 171 22.61 -22.51 24.60
N LEU A 172 23.13 -23.01 25.72
CA LEU A 172 22.90 -22.46 27.05
C LEU A 172 23.74 -21.21 27.36
N ALA A 173 24.56 -20.73 26.46
CA ALA A 173 25.44 -19.56 26.65
C ALA A 173 24.98 -18.31 25.86
N VAL A 174 23.69 -18.25 25.53
CA VAL A 174 23.06 -17.11 24.83
C VAL A 174 22.23 -16.28 25.80
#